data_326d656369c2f86645219592963540e0
#
_entry.id   326d656369c2f86645219592963540e0
#
_cell.length_a   1.000
_cell.length_b   1.000
_cell.length_c   1.000
_cell.angle_alpha   90.00
_cell.angle_beta   90.00
_cell.angle_gamma   90.00
#
_symmetry.space_group_name_H-M   'P 1'
#
loop_
_entity.id
_entity.type
_entity.pdbx_description
1 polymer ?
#
loop_
_entity_poly.entity_id
_entity_poly.type
_entity_poly.pdbx_seq_one_letter_code
_entity_poly.pdbx_strand_id
1 'polypeptide(L)'
;MALEAWQFKTSKRSSPIETAFDQSTATVGVHQGGSIQALGVEEISMSDDLAENEVVVPGVPSEGWSVLHLFYHVAPGIDKQGIVSALKSVAGDGYQVVTATLMGHKADMAVMALGLDMFRLRRLQSELQNSGLSLADSYVSLTEVSEYAKGLPEGRRAPRLYPVLPPSGMRAFCFYPMSKRREVGANWYRLSYSEREEQMMEHGESGRKFSGRIIQLITGSTGLDRYEWGVTLFGQRIDDIKDVVYTLRFDEVSAVYAEFGPFYVGLVDEPETVLATCLSGSSQ
;
A
#
# COMPACT_ATOMS: atom_id res chain seq x y z
N MET A 1 -11.29 -8.28 -47.76
CA MET A 1 -11.93 -9.59 -47.70
C MET A 1 -12.14 -9.93 -46.22
N ALA A 2 -13.42 -9.99 -45.86
CA ALA A 2 -14.06 -10.58 -44.70
C ALA A 2 -13.50 -10.32 -43.29
N LEU A 3 -14.14 -9.35 -42.61
CA LEU A 3 -14.31 -9.30 -41.15
C LEU A 3 -15.40 -10.32 -40.80
N GLU A 4 -15.12 -11.28 -39.94
CA GLU A 4 -16.16 -12.05 -39.26
C GLU A 4 -16.34 -11.58 -37.83
N ALA A 5 -17.58 -11.15 -37.55
CA ALA A 5 -18.05 -10.70 -36.25
C ALA A 5 -18.36 -11.92 -35.37
N TRP A 6 -17.83 -11.94 -34.14
CA TRP A 6 -18.24 -12.85 -33.07
C TRP A 6 -19.38 -12.25 -32.28
N GLN A 7 -20.58 -12.85 -32.38
CA GLN A 7 -21.73 -12.54 -31.55
C GLN A 7 -21.74 -13.42 -30.30
N PHE A 8 -21.71 -12.79 -29.13
CA PHE A 8 -21.96 -13.47 -27.85
C PHE A 8 -23.47 -13.65 -27.65
N LYS A 9 -23.91 -14.90 -27.54
CA LYS A 9 -25.25 -15.26 -27.05
C LYS A 9 -25.27 -15.17 -25.52
N THR A 10 -26.06 -14.26 -24.98
CA THR A 10 -26.41 -14.18 -23.58
C THR A 10 -27.52 -15.20 -23.28
N SER A 11 -27.24 -16.19 -22.43
CA SER A 11 -28.25 -17.07 -21.82
C SER A 11 -28.68 -16.51 -20.47
N LYS A 12 -29.93 -16.04 -20.40
CA LYS A 12 -30.61 -15.71 -19.13
C LYS A 12 -31.00 -16.98 -18.44
N ARG A 13 -30.59 -17.17 -17.17
CA ARG A 13 -31.30 -18.02 -16.21
C ARG A 13 -31.63 -17.19 -14.97
N SER A 14 -32.90 -16.92 -14.80
CA SER A 14 -33.53 -16.39 -13.59
C SER A 14 -33.88 -17.53 -12.65
N SER A 15 -33.61 -17.38 -11.35
CA SER A 15 -34.37 -18.02 -10.28
C SER A 15 -34.27 -17.17 -9.01
N PRO A 16 -35.39 -16.91 -8.34
CA PRO A 16 -35.41 -16.07 -7.15
C PRO A 16 -35.15 -16.89 -5.89
N ILE A 17 -34.39 -16.34 -4.95
CA ILE A 17 -34.35 -16.84 -3.56
C ILE A 17 -35.05 -15.79 -2.72
N GLU A 18 -36.22 -16.12 -2.27
CA GLU A 18 -36.95 -15.40 -1.21
C GLU A 18 -36.26 -15.67 0.13
N THR A 19 -35.85 -14.58 0.80
CA THR A 19 -35.43 -14.61 2.19
C THR A 19 -36.59 -14.23 3.08
N ALA A 20 -37.11 -15.23 3.81
CA ALA A 20 -38.06 -15.02 4.90
C ALA A 20 -37.28 -14.51 6.13
N PHE A 21 -37.60 -13.29 6.58
CA PHE A 21 -37.20 -12.79 7.90
C PHE A 21 -38.26 -13.23 8.92
N ASP A 22 -37.86 -14.09 9.85
CA ASP A 22 -38.64 -14.39 11.02
C ASP A 22 -38.21 -13.51 12.19
N GLN A 23 -39.15 -12.66 12.65
CA GLN A 23 -39.01 -11.87 13.88
C GLN A 23 -39.57 -12.69 15.05
N SER A 24 -38.71 -13.34 15.82
CA SER A 24 -39.10 -13.88 17.12
C SER A 24 -38.52 -12.99 18.23
N THR A 25 -39.42 -12.29 18.91
CA THR A 25 -39.18 -11.56 20.15
C THR A 25 -38.86 -12.56 21.28
N ALA A 26 -37.65 -12.52 21.80
CA ALA A 26 -37.24 -13.22 23.01
C ALA A 26 -37.38 -12.32 24.23
N THR A 27 -38.32 -12.65 25.11
CA THR A 27 -38.52 -12.06 26.44
C THR A 27 -37.42 -12.54 27.39
N VAL A 28 -36.70 -11.60 28.01
CA VAL A 28 -35.65 -11.90 28.99
C VAL A 28 -36.31 -12.21 30.34
N GLY A 29 -36.31 -13.47 30.75
CA GLY A 29 -36.63 -13.90 32.12
C GLY A 29 -35.33 -13.87 32.96
N VAL A 30 -35.37 -13.10 34.04
CA VAL A 30 -34.28 -13.08 35.05
C VAL A 30 -34.46 -14.31 35.96
N HIS A 31 -33.52 -15.26 35.88
CA HIS A 31 -33.35 -16.29 36.89
C HIS A 31 -31.95 -16.15 37.52
N GLN A 32 -31.96 -16.05 38.87
CA GLN A 32 -30.74 -16.00 39.69
C GLN A 32 -30.04 -17.37 39.73
N GLY A 33 -28.71 -17.33 39.71
CA GLY A 33 -27.82 -18.37 40.22
C GLY A 33 -27.39 -19.42 39.21
N GLY A 34 -26.29 -19.20 38.55
CA GLY A 34 -25.53 -20.19 37.80
C GLY A 34 -24.22 -19.61 37.35
N SER A 35 -23.10 -20.08 37.90
CA SER A 35 -21.78 -19.70 37.52
C SER A 35 -21.55 -20.02 36.03
N ILE A 36 -21.37 -18.97 35.22
CA ILE A 36 -20.90 -19.10 33.84
C ILE A 36 -19.42 -19.42 33.90
N GLN A 37 -19.04 -20.64 33.58
CA GLN A 37 -17.66 -20.95 33.21
C GLN A 37 -17.35 -20.19 31.94
N ALA A 38 -16.52 -19.14 32.06
CA ALA A 38 -15.91 -18.48 30.94
C ALA A 38 -15.03 -19.51 30.19
N LEU A 39 -15.36 -19.78 28.95
CA LEU A 39 -14.47 -20.46 28.01
C LEU A 39 -13.18 -19.62 27.95
N GLY A 40 -12.06 -20.23 28.38
CA GLY A 40 -10.78 -19.58 28.49
C GLY A 40 -10.37 -18.91 27.19
N VAL A 41 -10.25 -17.60 27.23
CA VAL A 41 -9.29 -16.90 26.42
C VAL A 41 -7.94 -17.32 27.01
N GLU A 42 -7.17 -18.14 26.28
CA GLU A 42 -5.76 -18.35 26.63
C GLU A 42 -5.09 -16.99 26.64
N GLU A 43 -4.79 -16.50 27.84
CA GLU A 43 -3.84 -15.40 27.99
C GLU A 43 -2.53 -15.88 27.36
N ILE A 44 -2.15 -15.24 26.26
CA ILE A 44 -0.81 -15.38 25.72
C ILE A 44 0.12 -14.83 26.81
N SER A 45 0.69 -15.74 27.58
CA SER A 45 1.71 -15.42 28.55
C SER A 45 2.89 -14.81 27.82
N MET A 46 2.99 -13.49 27.82
CA MET A 46 4.22 -12.80 27.45
C MET A 46 5.25 -13.11 28.55
N SER A 47 6.27 -13.85 28.17
CA SER A 47 7.40 -14.14 29.06
C SER A 47 8.03 -12.86 29.59
N ASP A 48 8.26 -12.81 30.90
CA ASP A 48 8.83 -11.70 31.69
C ASP A 48 10.33 -11.44 31.45
N ASP A 49 10.83 -11.63 30.22
CA ASP A 49 12.19 -11.27 29.81
C ASP A 49 12.18 -10.03 28.90
N LEU A 50 11.51 -8.95 29.34
CA LEU A 50 11.67 -7.64 28.70
C LEU A 50 12.85 -6.93 29.38
N ALA A 51 13.96 -6.84 28.65
CA ALA A 51 15.06 -5.94 28.98
C ALA A 51 14.56 -4.51 29.25
N GLU A 52 15.20 -3.89 30.21
CA GLU A 52 14.97 -2.57 30.80
C GLU A 52 14.25 -1.54 29.92
N ASN A 53 13.00 -1.20 30.28
CA ASN A 53 12.34 0.12 30.12
C ASN A 53 12.36 0.81 28.74
N GLU A 54 12.18 0.14 27.62
CA GLU A 54 11.80 0.82 26.41
C GLU A 54 10.28 1.13 26.45
N VAL A 55 9.93 2.41 26.49
CA VAL A 55 8.52 2.84 26.48
C VAL A 55 7.93 2.51 25.12
N VAL A 56 7.11 1.47 25.04
CA VAL A 56 6.42 1.08 23.82
C VAL A 56 5.40 2.16 23.45
N VAL A 57 5.56 2.76 22.27
CA VAL A 57 4.61 3.72 21.71
C VAL A 57 3.80 3.02 20.62
N PRO A 58 2.47 2.81 20.78
CA PRO A 58 1.69 1.95 19.88
C PRO A 58 1.67 2.38 18.40
N GLY A 59 1.92 3.64 18.10
CA GLY A 59 1.97 4.17 16.73
C GLY A 59 3.36 4.15 16.09
N VAL A 60 4.36 3.56 16.75
CA VAL A 60 5.76 3.55 16.32
C VAL A 60 6.19 2.10 16.08
N PRO A 61 6.62 1.72 14.85
CA PRO A 61 7.12 0.38 14.58
C PRO A 61 8.44 0.14 15.32
N SER A 62 8.71 -1.11 15.70
CA SER A 62 9.95 -1.51 16.38
C SER A 62 11.19 -1.36 15.49
N GLU A 63 11.02 -1.40 14.17
CA GLU A 63 12.08 -1.21 13.17
C GLU A 63 11.47 -0.55 11.93
N GLY A 64 12.22 0.31 11.27
CA GLY A 64 11.78 1.00 10.06
C GLY A 64 10.81 2.15 10.31
N TRP A 65 10.01 2.48 9.31
CA TRP A 65 9.09 3.61 9.31
C TRP A 65 7.66 3.19 8.94
N SER A 66 6.69 3.91 9.51
CA SER A 66 5.32 3.93 9.02
C SER A 66 5.27 4.62 7.67
N VAL A 67 4.44 4.10 6.76
CA VAL A 67 4.26 4.64 5.40
C VAL A 67 2.78 4.79 5.11
N LEU A 68 2.40 5.98 4.68
CA LEU A 68 1.03 6.32 4.30
C LEU A 68 1.03 6.86 2.88
N HIS A 69 0.38 6.13 1.97
CA HIS A 69 0.05 6.64 0.64
C HIS A 69 -1.37 7.19 0.66
N LEU A 70 -1.55 8.41 0.18
CA LEU A 70 -2.82 9.10 0.09
C LEU A 70 -3.03 9.54 -1.36
N PHE A 71 -4.20 9.26 -1.90
CA PHE A 71 -4.58 9.60 -3.26
C PHE A 71 -5.77 10.55 -3.20
N TYR A 72 -5.65 11.73 -3.81
CA TYR A 72 -6.63 12.79 -3.69
C TYR A 72 -7.19 13.23 -5.05
N HIS A 73 -8.48 13.60 -5.05
CA HIS A 73 -9.03 14.49 -6.06
C HIS A 73 -8.81 15.94 -5.67
N VAL A 74 -8.41 16.75 -6.66
CA VAL A 74 -8.09 18.17 -6.51
C VAL A 74 -9.14 19.00 -7.26
N ALA A 75 -9.93 19.79 -6.54
CA ALA A 75 -10.97 20.63 -7.09
C ALA A 75 -10.64 22.12 -6.94
N PRO A 76 -11.22 23.02 -7.76
CA PRO A 76 -11.13 24.47 -7.52
C PRO A 76 -11.65 24.86 -6.13
N GLY A 77 -11.01 25.88 -5.52
CA GLY A 77 -11.42 26.42 -4.21
C GLY A 77 -10.71 25.79 -3.00
N ILE A 78 -9.78 24.86 -3.19
CA ILE A 78 -8.93 24.34 -2.12
C ILE A 78 -7.99 25.41 -1.55
N ASP A 79 -7.62 25.29 -0.28
CA ASP A 79 -6.57 26.10 0.34
C ASP A 79 -5.17 25.56 -0.05
N LYS A 80 -4.65 26.05 -1.18
CA LYS A 80 -3.32 25.65 -1.69
C LYS A 80 -2.21 25.93 -0.68
N GLN A 81 -2.29 27.05 0.03
CA GLN A 81 -1.24 27.45 0.97
C GLN A 81 -1.28 26.57 2.23
N GLY A 82 -2.48 26.25 2.72
CA GLY A 82 -2.67 25.30 3.81
C GLY A 82 -2.13 23.93 3.47
N ILE A 83 -2.40 23.41 2.27
CA ILE A 83 -1.89 22.12 1.78
C ILE A 83 -0.35 22.12 1.75
N VAL A 84 0.26 23.13 1.12
CA VAL A 84 1.73 23.23 1.03
C VAL A 84 2.35 23.34 2.42
N SER A 85 1.75 24.15 3.31
CA SER A 85 2.23 24.31 4.69
C SER A 85 2.15 23.00 5.46
N ALA A 86 1.06 22.24 5.36
CA ALA A 86 0.88 20.94 6.01
C ALA A 86 1.95 19.95 5.54
N LEU A 87 2.16 19.83 4.22
CA LEU A 87 3.18 18.93 3.65
C LEU A 87 4.60 19.29 4.13
N LYS A 88 4.95 20.57 4.13
CA LYS A 88 6.27 21.06 4.56
C LYS A 88 6.48 20.96 6.07
N SER A 89 5.43 21.09 6.87
CA SER A 89 5.53 20.98 8.35
C SER A 89 5.83 19.57 8.83
N VAL A 90 5.46 18.55 8.05
CA VAL A 90 5.75 17.14 8.36
C VAL A 90 7.13 16.73 7.87
N ALA A 91 7.59 17.29 6.75
CA ALA A 91 8.91 16.97 6.21
C ALA A 91 10.05 17.42 7.14
N GLY A 92 11.05 16.59 7.34
CA GLY A 92 12.18 16.80 8.27
C GLY A 92 12.04 15.96 9.54
N ASP A 93 13.05 16.00 10.40
CA ASP A 93 13.15 15.24 11.67
C ASP A 93 12.85 13.74 11.48
N GLY A 94 13.40 13.13 10.43
CA GLY A 94 13.18 11.72 10.12
C GLY A 94 11.87 11.43 9.39
N TYR A 95 11.10 12.45 8.97
CA TYR A 95 9.92 12.30 8.13
C TYR A 95 10.19 12.77 6.71
N GLN A 96 9.60 12.09 5.75
CA GLN A 96 9.70 12.44 4.34
C GLN A 96 8.31 12.48 3.71
N VAL A 97 8.15 13.39 2.76
CA VAL A 97 6.93 13.56 1.98
C VAL A 97 7.30 13.63 0.51
N VAL A 98 6.68 12.78 -0.30
CA VAL A 98 6.78 12.79 -1.76
C VAL A 98 5.42 13.13 -2.33
N THR A 99 5.36 14.09 -3.25
CA THR A 99 4.14 14.43 -3.97
C THR A 99 4.28 14.11 -5.45
N ALA A 100 3.18 13.67 -6.07
CA ALA A 100 3.15 13.39 -7.50
C ALA A 100 1.80 13.81 -8.12
N THR A 101 1.87 14.37 -9.33
CA THR A 101 0.71 14.54 -10.20
C THR A 101 0.38 13.18 -10.82
N LEU A 102 -0.86 12.73 -10.67
CA LEU A 102 -1.29 11.43 -11.19
C LEU A 102 -1.97 11.56 -12.56
N MET A 103 -1.93 10.47 -13.31
CA MET A 103 -2.57 10.31 -14.61
C MET A 103 -3.83 9.44 -14.49
N GLY A 104 -4.89 9.83 -15.18
CA GLY A 104 -6.14 9.07 -15.27
C GLY A 104 -7.17 9.50 -14.24
N HIS A 105 -8.25 8.71 -14.10
CA HIS A 105 -9.46 9.09 -13.37
C HIS A 105 -9.48 8.67 -11.89
N LYS A 106 -8.50 7.90 -11.45
CA LYS A 106 -8.52 7.32 -10.09
C LYS A 106 -8.24 8.36 -8.99
N ALA A 107 -7.35 9.29 -9.29
CA ALA A 107 -7.01 10.42 -8.46
C ALA A 107 -6.16 11.41 -9.27
N ASP A 108 -6.01 12.63 -8.77
CA ASP A 108 -5.25 13.71 -9.43
C ASP A 108 -3.87 13.89 -8.80
N MET A 109 -3.76 13.65 -7.50
CA MET A 109 -2.54 13.86 -6.71
C MET A 109 -2.28 12.67 -5.79
N ALA A 110 -1.02 12.26 -5.70
CA ALA A 110 -0.54 11.35 -4.66
C ALA A 110 0.32 12.10 -3.63
N VAL A 111 0.17 11.71 -2.37
CA VAL A 111 1.08 12.06 -1.27
C VAL A 111 1.56 10.77 -0.64
N MET A 112 2.87 10.51 -0.68
CA MET A 112 3.51 9.44 0.05
C MET A 112 4.26 10.05 1.22
N ALA A 113 3.84 9.75 2.44
CA ALA A 113 4.46 10.23 3.66
C ALA A 113 5.03 9.07 4.48
N LEU A 114 6.25 9.24 4.97
CA LEU A 114 6.97 8.22 5.73
C LEU A 114 7.55 8.84 7.00
N GLY A 115 7.62 8.07 8.06
CA GLY A 115 8.28 8.47 9.30
C GLY A 115 7.93 7.54 10.46
N LEU A 116 8.49 7.85 11.62
CA LEU A 116 8.45 6.95 12.77
C LEU A 116 7.03 6.82 13.35
N ASP A 117 6.32 7.94 13.57
CA ASP A 117 5.01 7.96 14.23
C ASP A 117 3.85 7.99 13.24
N MET A 118 3.08 6.92 13.17
CA MET A 118 1.90 6.78 12.31
C MET A 118 0.82 7.83 12.63
N PHE A 119 0.70 8.26 13.87
CA PHE A 119 -0.27 9.30 14.24
C PHE A 119 0.11 10.68 13.72
N ARG A 120 1.41 10.98 13.55
CA ARG A 120 1.86 12.21 12.89
C ARG A 120 1.45 12.18 11.40
N LEU A 121 1.59 11.02 10.73
CA LEU A 121 1.11 10.84 9.34
C LEU A 121 -0.42 10.95 9.24
N ARG A 122 -1.15 10.42 10.24
CA ARG A 122 -2.61 10.55 10.29
C ARG A 122 -3.06 12.02 10.48
N ARG A 123 -2.31 12.80 11.27
CA ARG A 123 -2.58 14.25 11.41
C ARG A 123 -2.41 14.98 10.08
N LEU A 124 -1.33 14.69 9.32
CA LEU A 124 -1.14 15.21 7.98
C LEU A 124 -2.36 14.93 7.08
N GLN A 125 -2.85 13.70 7.06
CA GLN A 125 -4.06 13.37 6.29
C GLN A 125 -5.24 14.28 6.68
N SER A 126 -5.46 14.53 7.97
CA SER A 126 -6.54 15.40 8.44
C SER A 126 -6.36 16.85 7.97
N GLU A 127 -5.14 17.38 8.04
CA GLU A 127 -4.82 18.75 7.60
C GLU A 127 -5.04 18.93 6.10
N LEU A 128 -4.64 17.95 5.29
CA LEU A 128 -4.86 17.95 3.85
C LEU A 128 -6.36 17.93 3.50
N GLN A 129 -7.15 17.09 4.18
CA GLN A 129 -8.60 17.04 3.99
C GLN A 129 -9.29 18.33 4.46
N ASN A 130 -8.87 18.91 5.58
CA ASN A 130 -9.39 20.19 6.08
C ASN A 130 -9.06 21.36 5.14
N SER A 131 -7.97 21.25 4.38
CA SER A 131 -7.59 22.22 3.33
C SER A 131 -8.34 22.01 2.00
N GLY A 132 -9.29 21.07 1.95
CA GLY A 132 -10.21 20.88 0.83
C GLY A 132 -9.85 19.75 -0.13
N LEU A 133 -8.78 18.96 0.12
CA LEU A 133 -8.49 17.77 -0.69
C LEU A 133 -9.49 16.65 -0.39
N SER A 134 -10.05 16.06 -1.44
CA SER A 134 -10.97 14.92 -1.35
C SER A 134 -10.19 13.60 -1.46
N LEU A 135 -10.16 12.80 -0.40
CA LEU A 135 -9.48 11.51 -0.39
C LEU A 135 -10.22 10.52 -1.29
N ALA A 136 -9.53 10.03 -2.33
CA ALA A 136 -10.02 9.03 -3.27
C ALA A 136 -9.66 7.61 -2.82
N ASP A 137 -8.42 7.42 -2.32
CA ASP A 137 -7.93 6.14 -1.85
C ASP A 137 -6.75 6.35 -0.90
N SER A 138 -6.39 5.31 -0.13
CA SER A 138 -5.23 5.32 0.77
C SER A 138 -4.62 3.95 0.89
N TYR A 139 -3.36 3.89 1.39
CA TYR A 139 -2.69 2.65 1.68
C TYR A 139 -1.76 2.81 2.89
N VAL A 140 -1.93 1.94 3.87
CA VAL A 140 -1.17 1.93 5.13
C VAL A 140 -0.19 0.77 5.14
N SER A 141 1.08 1.04 5.39
CA SER A 141 2.12 0.02 5.40
C SER A 141 3.31 0.43 6.28
N LEU A 142 4.27 -0.49 6.42
CA LEU A 142 5.54 -0.26 7.11
C LEU A 142 6.70 -0.56 6.16
N THR A 143 7.81 0.16 6.28
CA THR A 143 9.05 -0.28 5.63
C THR A 143 9.52 -1.57 6.30
N GLU A 144 10.01 -2.51 5.51
CA GLU A 144 10.48 -3.80 6.04
C GLU A 144 11.66 -4.38 5.26
N VAL A 145 12.34 -5.34 5.87
CA VAL A 145 13.30 -6.20 5.19
C VAL A 145 12.67 -7.56 4.98
N SER A 146 12.51 -7.95 3.71
CA SER A 146 11.97 -9.26 3.33
C SER A 146 12.70 -10.40 4.05
N GLU A 147 11.98 -11.46 4.42
CA GLU A 147 12.56 -12.68 5.02
C GLU A 147 13.71 -13.29 4.19
N TYR A 148 13.68 -13.12 2.86
CA TYR A 148 14.72 -13.58 1.92
C TYR A 148 15.94 -12.65 1.86
N ALA A 149 15.88 -11.49 2.51
CA ALA A 149 16.93 -10.47 2.54
C ALA A 149 17.54 -10.25 3.94
N LYS A 150 17.17 -11.05 4.94
CA LYS A 150 17.64 -10.91 6.34
C LYS A 150 19.16 -11.05 6.47
N GLY A 151 19.80 -11.86 5.60
CA GLY A 151 21.26 -12.06 5.57
C GLY A 151 22.05 -10.94 4.88
N LEU A 152 21.42 -9.88 4.39
CA LEU A 152 22.13 -8.79 3.73
C LEU A 152 22.92 -7.94 4.74
N PRO A 153 24.11 -7.43 4.34
CA PRO A 153 24.88 -6.48 5.13
C PRO A 153 24.04 -5.23 5.46
N GLU A 154 24.32 -4.57 6.59
CA GLU A 154 23.59 -3.39 7.08
C GLU A 154 23.47 -2.27 6.02
N GLY A 155 24.55 -1.99 5.29
CA GLY A 155 24.50 -1.00 4.20
C GLY A 155 23.52 -1.30 3.07
N ARG A 156 22.98 -2.53 3.00
CA ARG A 156 21.92 -2.92 2.07
C ARG A 156 20.55 -3.07 2.75
N ARG A 157 20.51 -3.26 4.06
CA ARG A 157 19.28 -3.33 4.86
C ARG A 157 18.75 -1.93 5.17
N ALA A 158 19.62 -1.04 5.67
CA ALA A 158 19.24 0.30 6.10
C ALA A 158 18.45 1.12 5.03
N PRO A 159 18.80 1.13 3.73
CA PRO A 159 18.01 1.83 2.73
C PRO A 159 16.61 1.24 2.47
N ARG A 160 16.33 0.02 2.92
CA ARG A 160 14.99 -0.59 2.84
C ARG A 160 14.10 -0.13 3.99
N LEU A 161 14.70 0.04 5.16
CA LEU A 161 14.03 0.47 6.38
C LEU A 161 13.90 1.99 6.46
N TYR A 162 14.95 2.70 6.01
CA TYR A 162 15.10 4.15 6.11
C TYR A 162 15.47 4.73 4.74
N PRO A 163 14.57 4.65 3.74
CA PRO A 163 14.85 5.12 2.39
C PRO A 163 15.02 6.65 2.36
N VAL A 164 15.81 7.16 1.41
CA VAL A 164 15.88 8.59 1.09
C VAL A 164 15.06 8.84 -0.16
N LEU A 165 13.98 9.61 -0.05
CA LEU A 165 13.00 9.84 -1.11
C LEU A 165 12.71 11.34 -1.30
N PRO A 166 12.34 11.75 -2.52
CA PRO A 166 12.38 10.97 -3.75
C PRO A 166 13.83 10.74 -4.22
N PRO A 167 14.09 9.64 -4.95
CA PRO A 167 15.43 9.43 -5.50
C PRO A 167 15.76 10.49 -6.54
N SER A 168 16.97 11.05 -6.48
CA SER A 168 17.42 12.10 -7.40
C SER A 168 17.33 11.67 -8.86
N GLY A 169 16.70 12.50 -9.71
CA GLY A 169 16.55 12.26 -11.14
C GLY A 169 15.48 11.22 -11.53
N MET A 170 14.79 10.61 -10.56
CA MET A 170 13.76 9.59 -10.82
C MET A 170 12.36 10.16 -10.55
N ARG A 171 11.83 10.90 -11.53
CA ARG A 171 10.54 11.59 -11.39
C ARG A 171 9.33 10.77 -11.84
N ALA A 172 9.51 9.71 -12.64
CA ALA A 172 8.41 8.81 -12.97
C ALA A 172 8.02 8.01 -11.71
N PHE A 173 6.73 8.06 -11.37
CA PHE A 173 6.15 7.47 -10.16
C PHE A 173 5.13 6.41 -10.52
N CYS A 174 5.18 5.29 -9.83
CA CYS A 174 4.12 4.29 -9.86
C CYS A 174 3.95 3.67 -8.49
N PHE A 175 2.72 3.60 -8.01
CA PHE A 175 2.33 2.81 -6.84
C PHE A 175 1.29 1.77 -7.24
N TYR A 176 1.43 0.58 -6.70
CA TYR A 176 0.40 -0.45 -6.72
C TYR A 176 0.50 -1.36 -5.50
N PRO A 177 -0.63 -1.77 -4.90
CA PRO A 177 -0.63 -2.79 -3.87
C PRO A 177 -0.67 -4.18 -4.51
N MET A 178 -0.16 -5.18 -3.78
CA MET A 178 -0.18 -6.57 -4.22
C MET A 178 -0.33 -7.55 -3.06
N SER A 179 -0.82 -8.75 -3.39
CA SER A 179 -0.85 -9.91 -2.50
C SER A 179 -0.29 -11.14 -3.18
N LYS A 180 0.03 -12.15 -2.39
CA LYS A 180 0.29 -13.51 -2.88
C LYS A 180 -0.99 -14.33 -2.92
N ARG A 181 -1.21 -15.06 -4.00
CA ARG A 181 -2.38 -15.94 -4.18
C ARG A 181 -2.41 -17.04 -3.12
N ARG A 182 -3.64 -17.38 -2.69
CA ARG A 182 -3.96 -18.42 -1.72
C ARG A 182 -4.98 -19.43 -2.26
N GLU A 183 -5.08 -19.55 -3.56
CA GLU A 183 -6.01 -20.43 -4.25
C GLU A 183 -5.53 -21.89 -4.28
N VAL A 184 -6.44 -22.81 -4.55
CA VAL A 184 -6.07 -24.22 -4.76
C VAL A 184 -5.21 -24.32 -6.02
N GLY A 185 -4.05 -24.93 -5.90
CA GLY A 185 -3.06 -25.06 -7.00
C GLY A 185 -2.15 -23.86 -7.20
N ALA A 186 -2.44 -22.70 -6.57
CA ALA A 186 -1.61 -21.50 -6.63
C ALA A 186 -1.54 -20.82 -5.25
N ASN A 187 -1.09 -21.54 -4.22
CA ASN A 187 -1.02 -21.04 -2.86
C ASN A 187 0.43 -20.84 -2.43
N TRP A 188 0.88 -19.58 -2.46
CA TRP A 188 2.23 -19.17 -2.06
C TRP A 188 2.62 -19.64 -0.66
N TYR A 189 1.71 -19.54 0.30
CA TYR A 189 1.97 -19.83 1.71
C TYR A 189 2.05 -21.34 2.02
N ARG A 190 1.74 -22.19 1.05
CA ARG A 190 1.91 -23.64 1.16
C ARG A 190 3.21 -24.15 0.56
N LEU A 191 3.94 -23.32 -0.14
CA LEU A 191 5.28 -23.65 -0.61
C LEU A 191 6.23 -23.73 0.58
N SER A 192 7.24 -24.60 0.48
CA SER A 192 8.35 -24.61 1.43
C SER A 192 9.16 -23.31 1.37
N TYR A 193 9.90 -23.00 2.43
CA TYR A 193 10.75 -21.81 2.43
C TYR A 193 11.76 -21.81 1.27
N SER A 194 12.38 -22.96 0.98
CA SER A 194 13.36 -23.10 -0.10
C SER A 194 12.78 -22.83 -1.49
N GLU A 195 11.54 -23.30 -1.76
CA GLU A 195 10.86 -23.03 -3.03
C GLU A 195 10.55 -21.53 -3.18
N ARG A 196 10.10 -20.88 -2.10
CA ARG A 196 9.85 -19.45 -2.10
C ARG A 196 11.12 -18.62 -2.27
N GLU A 197 12.20 -19.01 -1.58
CA GLU A 197 13.50 -18.35 -1.65
C GLU A 197 14.08 -18.41 -3.07
N GLU A 198 14.07 -19.59 -3.72
CA GLU A 198 14.53 -19.77 -5.10
C GLU A 198 13.80 -18.85 -6.07
N GLN A 199 12.46 -18.81 -6.01
CA GLN A 199 11.66 -17.94 -6.86
C GLN A 199 11.91 -16.44 -6.58
N MET A 200 12.11 -16.06 -5.32
CA MET A 200 12.43 -14.68 -4.97
C MET A 200 13.86 -14.28 -5.37
N MET A 201 14.79 -15.22 -5.44
CA MET A 201 16.13 -14.97 -6.00
C MET A 201 16.06 -14.71 -7.50
N GLU A 202 15.35 -15.53 -8.27
CA GLU A 202 15.07 -15.33 -9.71
C GLU A 202 14.44 -13.94 -9.95
N HIS A 203 13.38 -13.61 -9.21
CA HIS A 203 12.71 -12.32 -9.29
C HIS A 203 13.67 -11.15 -8.99
N GLY A 204 14.51 -11.28 -7.99
CA GLY A 204 15.56 -10.32 -7.67
C GLY A 204 16.59 -10.16 -8.79
N GLU A 205 16.91 -11.23 -9.54
CA GLU A 205 17.79 -11.16 -10.71
C GLU A 205 17.17 -10.42 -11.88
N SER A 206 15.90 -10.66 -12.15
CA SER A 206 15.14 -9.94 -13.16
C SER A 206 15.06 -8.45 -12.82
N GLY A 207 14.78 -8.09 -11.57
CA GLY A 207 14.75 -6.69 -11.10
C GLY A 207 16.10 -5.97 -11.24
N ARG A 208 17.24 -6.68 -10.98
CA ARG A 208 18.59 -6.09 -11.11
C ARG A 208 18.94 -5.60 -12.53
N LYS A 209 18.29 -6.12 -13.57
CA LYS A 209 18.46 -5.66 -14.96
C LYS A 209 18.06 -4.20 -15.15
N PHE A 210 17.28 -3.65 -14.21
CA PHE A 210 16.80 -2.27 -14.21
C PHE A 210 17.54 -1.36 -13.23
N SER A 211 18.63 -1.85 -12.65
CA SER A 211 19.48 -1.05 -11.73
C SER A 211 19.92 0.26 -12.39
N GLY A 212 19.83 1.37 -11.64
CA GLY A 212 20.14 2.71 -12.13
C GLY A 212 19.02 3.41 -12.92
N ARG A 213 18.02 2.66 -13.41
CA ARG A 213 16.83 3.20 -14.11
C ARG A 213 15.57 3.19 -13.25
N ILE A 214 15.47 2.24 -12.34
CA ILE A 214 14.35 2.05 -11.41
C ILE A 214 14.89 1.92 -9.98
N ILE A 215 14.24 2.61 -9.05
CA ILE A 215 14.32 2.33 -7.62
C ILE A 215 12.96 1.84 -7.16
N GLN A 216 12.97 0.75 -6.43
CA GLN A 216 11.77 0.10 -5.89
C GLN A 216 11.82 0.15 -4.36
N LEU A 217 10.73 0.63 -3.77
CA LEU A 217 10.44 0.50 -2.34
C LEU A 217 9.26 -0.45 -2.17
N ILE A 218 9.48 -1.53 -1.42
CA ILE A 218 8.43 -2.47 -1.02
C ILE A 218 8.16 -2.25 0.46
N THR A 219 6.89 -2.14 0.82
CA THR A 219 6.43 -1.94 2.20
C THR A 219 5.41 -3.01 2.57
N GLY A 220 5.51 -3.56 3.79
CA GLY A 220 4.60 -4.59 4.30
C GLY A 220 3.32 -3.99 4.85
N SER A 221 2.19 -4.61 4.56
CA SER A 221 0.86 -4.16 4.99
C SER A 221 -0.07 -5.29 5.40
N THR A 222 0.45 -6.50 5.55
CA THR A 222 -0.34 -7.65 6.04
C THR A 222 -0.95 -7.35 7.41
N GLY A 223 -2.29 -7.35 7.49
CA GLY A 223 -3.03 -6.99 8.69
C GLY A 223 -3.22 -5.48 8.90
N LEU A 224 -2.63 -4.62 8.06
CA LEU A 224 -2.76 -3.16 8.12
C LEU A 224 -3.63 -2.61 7.01
N ASP A 225 -3.68 -3.29 5.85
CA ASP A 225 -4.46 -2.89 4.69
C ASP A 225 -5.02 -4.11 3.95
N ARG A 226 -5.77 -3.87 2.87
CA ARG A 226 -6.42 -4.92 2.09
C ARG A 226 -5.44 -5.88 1.40
N TYR A 227 -4.32 -5.34 0.89
CA TYR A 227 -3.25 -6.11 0.25
C TYR A 227 -2.10 -6.33 1.22
N GLU A 228 -1.19 -7.23 0.89
CA GLU A 228 -0.09 -7.64 1.77
C GLU A 228 1.16 -6.75 1.63
N TRP A 229 1.34 -6.14 0.45
CA TRP A 229 2.47 -5.25 0.17
C TRP A 229 2.06 -4.05 -0.68
N GLY A 230 2.66 -2.89 -0.37
CA GLY A 230 2.69 -1.73 -1.25
C GLY A 230 4.01 -1.69 -2.03
N VAL A 231 3.92 -1.53 -3.35
CA VAL A 231 5.09 -1.40 -4.22
C VAL A 231 5.11 0.00 -4.80
N THR A 232 6.15 0.78 -4.45
CA THR A 232 6.40 2.10 -5.03
C THR A 232 7.63 2.03 -5.93
N LEU A 233 7.44 2.41 -7.20
CA LEU A 233 8.51 2.51 -8.19
C LEU A 233 8.81 3.97 -8.50
N PHE A 234 10.08 4.30 -8.50
CA PHE A 234 10.61 5.56 -9.01
C PHE A 234 11.49 5.26 -10.22
N GLY A 235 11.22 5.90 -11.34
CA GLY A 235 11.94 5.69 -12.59
C GLY A 235 12.48 6.98 -13.18
N GLN A 236 13.50 6.86 -14.03
CA GLN A 236 13.98 7.99 -14.82
C GLN A 236 12.95 8.34 -15.91
N ARG A 237 12.28 7.32 -16.46
CA ARG A 237 11.31 7.43 -17.55
C ARG A 237 10.09 6.57 -17.25
N ILE A 238 8.95 6.96 -17.77
CA ILE A 238 7.69 6.21 -17.59
C ILE A 238 7.70 4.84 -18.27
N ASP A 239 8.39 4.71 -19.37
CA ASP A 239 8.57 3.45 -20.09
C ASP A 239 9.45 2.46 -19.30
N ASP A 240 10.44 2.93 -18.52
CA ASP A 240 11.21 2.06 -17.61
C ASP A 240 10.31 1.38 -16.57
N ILE A 241 9.30 2.09 -16.05
CA ILE A 241 8.30 1.52 -15.13
C ILE A 241 7.50 0.42 -15.81
N LYS A 242 7.00 0.68 -17.03
CA LYS A 242 6.27 -0.32 -17.82
C LYS A 242 7.15 -1.55 -18.10
N ASP A 243 8.41 -1.32 -18.49
CA ASP A 243 9.32 -2.39 -18.88
C ASP A 243 9.72 -3.28 -17.70
N VAL A 244 9.99 -2.71 -16.52
CA VAL A 244 10.29 -3.52 -15.33
C VAL A 244 9.08 -4.35 -14.91
N VAL A 245 7.89 -3.76 -14.85
CA VAL A 245 6.67 -4.50 -14.48
C VAL A 245 6.38 -5.60 -15.51
N TYR A 246 6.53 -5.33 -16.81
CA TYR A 246 6.35 -6.33 -17.86
C TYR A 246 7.36 -7.48 -17.76
N THR A 247 8.64 -7.16 -17.54
CA THR A 247 9.70 -8.17 -17.41
C THR A 247 9.45 -9.09 -16.22
N LEU A 248 9.11 -8.52 -15.06
CA LEU A 248 8.85 -9.26 -13.83
C LEU A 248 7.59 -10.15 -13.91
N ARG A 249 6.68 -9.92 -14.87
CA ARG A 249 5.48 -10.76 -15.08
C ARG A 249 5.81 -12.18 -15.54
N PHE A 250 6.98 -12.39 -16.11
CA PHE A 250 7.40 -13.71 -16.59
C PHE A 250 8.07 -14.57 -15.51
N ASP A 251 8.47 -13.96 -14.40
CA ASP A 251 9.02 -14.72 -13.27
C ASP A 251 7.90 -15.55 -12.62
N GLU A 252 8.18 -16.80 -12.25
CA GLU A 252 7.20 -17.73 -11.67
C GLU A 252 6.45 -17.13 -10.48
N VAL A 253 7.17 -16.45 -9.60
CA VAL A 253 6.61 -15.78 -8.40
C VAL A 253 5.56 -14.73 -8.74
N SER A 254 5.64 -14.12 -9.91
CA SER A 254 4.66 -13.13 -10.39
C SER A 254 3.59 -13.75 -11.27
N ALA A 255 3.99 -14.63 -12.19
CA ALA A 255 3.08 -15.26 -13.16
C ALA A 255 2.01 -16.11 -12.47
N VAL A 256 2.43 -16.89 -11.45
CA VAL A 256 1.54 -17.83 -10.76
C VAL A 256 0.97 -17.24 -9.47
N TYR A 257 1.79 -16.54 -8.67
CA TYR A 257 1.42 -16.21 -7.29
C TYR A 257 1.10 -14.74 -7.03
N ALA A 258 1.31 -13.82 -7.97
CA ALA A 258 1.01 -12.41 -7.69
C ALA A 258 -0.43 -12.04 -8.07
N GLU A 259 -1.08 -11.31 -7.17
CA GLU A 259 -2.33 -10.59 -7.38
C GLU A 259 -2.06 -9.09 -7.21
N PHE A 260 -2.46 -8.30 -8.21
CA PHE A 260 -2.17 -6.86 -8.25
C PHE A 260 -3.43 -6.05 -8.07
N GLY A 261 -3.35 -5.03 -7.23
CA GLY A 261 -4.39 -4.01 -7.11
C GLY A 261 -4.26 -2.89 -8.15
N PRO A 262 -4.95 -1.77 -7.94
CA PRO A 262 -4.94 -0.63 -8.87
C PRO A 262 -3.55 0.02 -8.96
N PHE A 263 -3.18 0.41 -10.18
CA PHE A 263 -1.95 1.15 -10.45
C PHE A 263 -2.22 2.65 -10.45
N TYR A 264 -1.44 3.41 -9.67
CA TYR A 264 -1.39 4.86 -9.66
C TYR A 264 -0.08 5.30 -10.30
N VAL A 265 -0.16 6.04 -11.39
CA VAL A 265 1.01 6.42 -12.20
C VAL A 265 1.04 7.93 -12.38
N GLY A 266 2.23 8.53 -12.27
CA GLY A 266 2.37 9.97 -12.37
C GLY A 266 3.81 10.46 -12.39
N LEU A 267 3.98 11.73 -12.08
CA LEU A 267 5.28 12.39 -12.02
C LEU A 267 5.47 13.08 -10.67
N VAL A 268 6.58 12.78 -10.02
CA VAL A 268 7.03 13.46 -8.79
C VAL A 268 7.37 14.91 -9.09
N ASP A 269 6.85 15.81 -8.26
CA ASP A 269 7.22 17.21 -8.27
C ASP A 269 7.00 17.85 -6.89
N GLU A 270 7.45 19.12 -6.72
CA GLU A 270 7.15 19.91 -5.53
C GLU A 270 5.66 20.14 -5.38
N PRO A 271 5.13 20.22 -4.15
CA PRO A 271 3.70 20.35 -3.88
C PRO A 271 3.03 21.48 -4.65
N GLU A 272 3.70 22.63 -4.78
CA GLU A 272 3.19 23.79 -5.51
C GLU A 272 2.98 23.50 -6.99
N THR A 273 3.92 22.81 -7.60
CA THR A 273 3.87 22.42 -9.02
C THR A 273 2.78 21.36 -9.26
N VAL A 274 2.67 20.37 -8.36
CA VAL A 274 1.61 19.34 -8.42
C VAL A 274 0.24 19.99 -8.37
N LEU A 275 -0.03 20.88 -7.40
CA LEU A 275 -1.30 21.57 -7.27
C LEU A 275 -1.59 22.49 -8.46
N ALA A 276 -0.57 23.19 -8.97
CA ALA A 276 -0.74 24.02 -10.17
C ALA A 276 -1.12 23.18 -11.40
N THR A 277 -0.47 22.03 -11.57
CA THR A 277 -0.75 21.11 -12.68
C THR A 277 -2.15 20.52 -12.60
N CYS A 278 -2.58 20.06 -11.41
CA CYS A 278 -3.91 19.49 -11.21
C CYS A 278 -5.03 20.51 -11.48
N LEU A 279 -4.79 21.80 -11.22
CA LEU A 279 -5.77 22.86 -11.38
C LEU A 279 -5.71 23.60 -12.74
N SER A 280 -4.70 23.35 -13.56
CA SER A 280 -4.50 24.07 -14.82
C SER A 280 -5.57 23.80 -15.88
N GLY A 281 -6.39 22.75 -15.73
CA GLY A 281 -7.52 22.45 -16.62
C GLY A 281 -8.87 23.03 -16.19
N SER A 282 -8.92 23.74 -15.05
CA SER A 282 -10.18 24.21 -14.43
C SER A 282 -10.60 25.63 -14.87
N SER A 283 -9.89 26.23 -15.83
CA SER A 283 -10.16 27.60 -16.34
C SER A 283 -10.89 27.53 -17.68
N GLN A 284 -12.15 27.07 -17.68
CA GLN A 284 -13.13 27.32 -18.76
C GLN A 284 -14.49 27.62 -18.17
#